data_adb39cb3511de602faf8dfa3ccd4c54e
#
_entry.id   adb39cb3511de602faf8dfa3ccd4c54e
#
_cell.length_a   1.000
_cell.length_b   1.000
_cell.length_c   1.000
_cell.angle_alpha   90.00
_cell.angle_beta   90.00
_cell.angle_gamma   90.00
#
_symmetry.space_group_name_H-M   'P 1'
#
loop_
_entity.id
_entity.type
_entity.pdbx_description
1 polymer ?
#
loop_
_entity_poly.entity_id
_entity_poly.type
_entity_poly.pdbx_seq_one_letter_code
_entity_poly.pdbx_strand_id
1 'polypeptide(L)'
;MKLIKLVFVLVLICLPAVAQTGPKSLPAVKSQADFNSISVVYDANTPYALPHVMFVIDRKDGNKIYYVNKKRFSFHKDFVNGTYLSLERGKDFFVNNYIKPNRRFILGTLAYQTPIKRWTFEFWEGDLIPADQIQLAYEVINKSFFTPVAFKPNSLRQDEASKDLAGVQRVLLSDIAKGQAYQALNIAKGIGRIHIIEKLDDHVEIGSNEILVLDEVPVQLPPVAGIITSQPSTPLSHINLLAKGWGIPNAYIKNAKELFKQYDTYWVNFETLRENYKIKRADNVQLRDYVRREAERADLIKPRSNLAEKRLLSLAQQRSQSSIAFGGKSANLGEVLNARLPGIVVPGGFTIPFFYYDDFITRNKLDETIRDLMDDQKFVHDPAYRRQRLVELRQKIENADFDPELKRIVLQRVASEYAGKGLFVRSSSNSEDLPNFSGAGLYTTVPNVRGDEQLIDAIKKVWASLWNFEAYEARERAGVAHSKIFMAVLLQEGINSESSGVMISTDPFDAENKGVIYISAKRGLGIKVVEGQRIAEQILFRPRSNSIKVLTRSAEDSLLTFDEKGGVKEVPIEGDRVVLTDDVIRRLVRAANAIKRVFGSRDQDIEWAYMKGQIYIVQARPFISGG
;
A
#
# COMPACT_ATOMS: atom_id res chain seq x y z
N MET A 1 -44.78 -3.82 63.01
CA MET A 1 -44.29 -4.01 61.64
C MET A 1 -44.57 -2.71 60.87
N LYS A 2 -43.55 -1.84 60.77
CA LYS A 2 -43.65 -0.56 60.04
C LYS A 2 -43.10 -0.71 58.63
N LEU A 3 -43.93 -0.49 57.62
CA LEU A 3 -43.58 -0.50 56.21
C LEU A 3 -42.88 0.83 55.91
N ILE A 4 -41.60 0.78 55.53
CA ILE A 4 -40.83 1.89 55.00
C ILE A 4 -41.01 1.93 53.48
N LYS A 5 -41.70 2.96 52.98
CA LYS A 5 -41.83 3.28 51.56
C LYS A 5 -40.55 4.00 51.11
N LEU A 6 -39.77 3.36 50.27
CA LEU A 6 -38.59 3.93 49.61
C LEU A 6 -39.06 4.71 48.36
N VAL A 7 -38.97 6.03 48.41
CA VAL A 7 -39.26 6.92 47.27
C VAL A 7 -37.96 7.06 46.47
N PHE A 8 -37.92 6.47 45.28
CA PHE A 8 -36.83 6.71 44.31
C PHE A 8 -37.07 8.07 43.63
N VAL A 9 -36.27 9.06 43.97
CA VAL A 9 -36.21 10.34 43.23
C VAL A 9 -35.30 10.12 42.02
N LEU A 10 -35.90 10.03 40.83
CA LEU A 10 -35.19 9.99 39.56
C LEU A 10 -34.67 11.41 39.24
N VAL A 11 -33.40 11.68 39.53
CA VAL A 11 -32.76 12.92 39.10
C VAL A 11 -32.43 12.77 37.61
N LEU A 12 -33.26 13.35 36.75
CA LEU A 12 -32.97 13.56 35.35
C LEU A 12 -31.81 14.57 35.24
N ILE A 13 -30.59 14.09 35.06
CA ILE A 13 -29.46 14.95 34.68
C ILE A 13 -29.68 15.34 33.21
N CYS A 14 -30.34 16.48 32.99
CA CYS A 14 -30.27 17.16 31.71
C CYS A 14 -28.82 17.61 31.47
N LEU A 15 -28.04 16.80 30.75
CA LEU A 15 -26.81 17.28 30.16
C LEU A 15 -27.20 18.45 29.24
N PRO A 16 -26.65 19.65 29.42
CA PRO A 16 -26.91 20.74 28.49
C PRO A 16 -26.39 20.28 27.13
N ALA A 17 -27.29 20.17 26.16
CA ALA A 17 -26.88 20.08 24.74
C ALA A 17 -26.01 21.33 24.53
N VAL A 18 -24.70 21.12 24.31
CA VAL A 18 -23.79 22.22 23.96
C VAL A 18 -24.36 22.83 22.68
N ALA A 19 -25.06 23.94 22.83
CA ALA A 19 -25.62 24.66 21.71
C ALA A 19 -24.48 25.00 20.78
N GLN A 20 -24.56 24.48 19.54
CA GLN A 20 -23.57 24.77 18.49
C GLN A 20 -23.55 26.27 18.26
N THR A 21 -22.59 26.95 18.90
CA THR A 21 -22.54 28.41 18.99
C THR A 21 -22.01 28.98 17.67
N GLY A 22 -22.62 30.04 17.18
CA GLY A 22 -22.17 30.82 16.02
C GLY A 22 -23.06 30.67 14.77
N PRO A 23 -22.81 31.50 13.74
CA PRO A 23 -23.58 31.50 12.49
C PRO A 23 -23.38 30.19 11.72
N LYS A 24 -24.34 29.82 10.85
CA LYS A 24 -24.20 28.65 9.95
C LYS A 24 -23.07 28.83 8.94
N SER A 25 -22.87 30.07 8.48
CA SER A 25 -21.81 30.48 7.55
C SER A 25 -21.57 31.98 7.63
N LEU A 26 -20.45 32.43 7.07
CA LEU A 26 -20.15 33.85 6.86
C LEU A 26 -20.15 34.14 5.34
N PRO A 27 -20.68 35.29 4.89
CA PRO A 27 -20.63 35.70 3.48
C PRO A 27 -19.24 36.23 3.08
N ALA A 28 -18.41 36.61 4.04
CA ALA A 28 -17.01 37.01 3.89
C ALA A 28 -16.27 36.73 5.19
N VAL A 29 -14.97 36.48 5.10
CA VAL A 29 -14.04 36.36 6.23
C VAL A 29 -13.14 37.59 6.20
N LYS A 30 -13.42 38.57 7.07
CA LYS A 30 -12.77 39.90 7.06
C LYS A 30 -11.56 39.98 7.99
N SER A 31 -11.37 38.96 8.83
CA SER A 31 -10.30 38.92 9.82
C SER A 31 -9.93 37.49 10.21
N GLN A 32 -8.78 37.34 10.86
CA GLN A 32 -8.37 36.06 11.48
C GLN A 32 -9.40 35.63 12.57
N ALA A 33 -10.02 36.55 13.26
CA ALA A 33 -11.04 36.25 14.27
C ALA A 33 -12.30 35.64 13.63
N ASP A 34 -12.76 36.18 12.49
CA ASP A 34 -13.88 35.60 11.72
C ASP A 34 -13.55 34.17 11.31
N PHE A 35 -12.34 33.94 10.75
CA PHE A 35 -11.89 32.60 10.38
C PHE A 35 -11.89 31.65 11.56
N ASN A 36 -11.30 32.05 12.69
CA ASN A 36 -11.22 31.21 13.90
C ASN A 36 -12.61 30.89 14.47
N SER A 37 -13.60 31.75 14.26
CA SER A 37 -14.96 31.55 14.76
C SER A 37 -15.66 30.35 14.10
N ILE A 38 -15.31 30.04 12.83
CA ILE A 38 -15.95 28.99 12.01
C ILE A 38 -15.03 27.85 11.63
N SER A 39 -13.71 27.96 11.85
CA SER A 39 -12.71 26.97 11.49
C SER A 39 -12.55 25.86 12.52
N VAL A 40 -11.99 24.73 12.06
CA VAL A 40 -11.42 23.67 12.89
C VAL A 40 -9.95 23.46 12.48
N VAL A 41 -9.17 22.85 13.36
CA VAL A 41 -7.75 22.56 13.12
C VAL A 41 -7.56 21.06 13.14
N TYR A 42 -7.13 20.49 12.00
CA TYR A 42 -6.61 19.12 11.98
C TYR A 42 -5.17 19.12 12.51
N ASP A 43 -4.77 18.03 13.15
CA ASP A 43 -3.45 17.85 13.75
C ASP A 43 -3.01 19.05 14.62
N ALA A 44 -3.95 19.57 15.42
CA ALA A 44 -3.69 20.67 16.33
C ALA A 44 -2.47 20.37 17.23
N ASN A 45 -1.67 21.39 17.53
CA ASN A 45 -0.45 21.30 18.34
C ASN A 45 0.67 20.49 17.70
N THR A 46 0.66 20.31 16.39
CA THR A 46 1.77 19.74 15.60
C THR A 46 2.27 20.73 14.56
N PRO A 47 3.48 20.55 14.01
CA PRO A 47 3.97 21.34 12.88
C PRO A 47 3.11 21.23 11.61
N TYR A 48 2.22 20.22 11.58
CA TYR A 48 1.30 19.93 10.47
C TYR A 48 -0.12 20.44 10.73
N ALA A 49 -0.30 21.24 11.78
CA ALA A 49 -1.59 21.84 12.09
C ALA A 49 -2.18 22.52 10.85
N LEU A 50 -3.40 22.14 10.48
CA LEU A 50 -4.11 22.63 9.30
C LEU A 50 -5.44 23.27 9.72
N PRO A 51 -5.41 24.56 10.08
CA PRO A 51 -6.63 25.35 10.28
C PRO A 51 -7.39 25.46 8.96
N HIS A 52 -8.69 25.09 8.94
CA HIS A 52 -9.46 25.09 7.70
C HIS A 52 -10.95 25.35 7.92
N VAL A 53 -11.60 25.83 6.85
CA VAL A 53 -13.05 25.97 6.71
C VAL A 53 -13.49 25.39 5.38
N MET A 54 -14.75 24.99 5.25
CA MET A 54 -15.36 24.69 3.97
C MET A 54 -15.92 25.96 3.34
N PHE A 55 -16.01 26.01 2.01
CA PHE A 55 -16.79 27.01 1.30
C PHE A 55 -17.73 26.40 0.28
N VAL A 56 -18.81 27.11 0.02
CA VAL A 56 -19.80 26.80 -1.01
C VAL A 56 -20.03 28.07 -1.81
N ILE A 57 -19.87 28.00 -3.15
CA ILE A 57 -20.24 29.08 -4.06
C ILE A 57 -21.48 28.63 -4.84
N ASP A 58 -22.61 29.35 -4.69
CA ASP A 58 -23.83 29.08 -5.44
C ASP A 58 -23.85 29.89 -6.76
N ARG A 59 -23.58 29.23 -7.87
CA ARG A 59 -23.53 29.85 -9.20
C ARG A 59 -24.90 30.31 -9.70
N LYS A 60 -25.99 29.78 -9.15
CA LYS A 60 -27.36 30.23 -9.48
C LYS A 60 -27.79 31.46 -8.69
N ASP A 61 -27.08 31.82 -7.59
CA ASP A 61 -27.34 32.99 -6.77
C ASP A 61 -26.17 33.99 -6.92
N GLY A 62 -25.88 34.41 -8.15
CA GLY A 62 -24.86 35.44 -8.44
C GLY A 62 -23.46 35.09 -7.96
N ASN A 63 -23.07 33.82 -7.92
CA ASN A 63 -21.80 33.32 -7.39
C ASN A 63 -21.59 33.65 -5.91
N LYS A 64 -22.67 33.68 -5.14
CA LYS A 64 -22.63 33.96 -3.69
C LYS A 64 -21.83 32.90 -2.94
N ILE A 65 -20.86 33.34 -2.16
CA ILE A 65 -20.04 32.46 -1.34
C ILE A 65 -20.58 32.35 0.08
N TYR A 66 -20.45 31.15 0.63
CA TYR A 66 -20.73 30.81 2.03
C TYR A 66 -19.47 30.16 2.61
N TYR A 67 -18.80 30.81 3.55
CA TYR A 67 -17.75 30.19 4.36
C TYR A 67 -18.44 29.42 5.48
N VAL A 68 -18.47 28.12 5.36
CA VAL A 68 -19.27 27.21 6.18
C VAL A 68 -18.66 27.01 7.55
N ASN A 69 -19.45 27.17 8.60
CA ASN A 69 -19.01 26.87 9.97
C ASN A 69 -18.74 25.37 10.14
N LYS A 70 -17.46 25.02 10.12
CA LYS A 70 -16.96 23.64 10.20
C LYS A 70 -17.24 22.98 11.55
N LYS A 71 -17.48 23.77 12.60
CA LYS A 71 -17.91 23.29 13.93
C LYS A 71 -19.35 22.79 13.93
N ARG A 72 -20.15 23.21 12.94
CA ARG A 72 -21.58 22.83 12.81
C ARG A 72 -21.83 21.79 11.72
N PHE A 73 -21.09 21.86 10.64
CA PHE A 73 -21.29 21.01 9.46
C PHE A 73 -20.02 20.26 9.11
N SER A 74 -20.09 18.94 9.12
CA SER A 74 -18.96 18.08 8.80
C SER A 74 -18.66 18.01 7.29
N PHE A 75 -19.70 18.11 6.45
CA PHE A 75 -19.61 17.99 5.00
C PHE A 75 -20.40 19.10 4.29
N HIS A 76 -20.01 19.45 3.06
CA HIS A 76 -20.70 20.43 2.23
C HIS A 76 -22.19 20.12 2.05
N LYS A 77 -22.53 18.84 1.80
CA LYS A 77 -23.92 18.38 1.65
C LYS A 77 -24.76 18.68 2.90
N ASP A 78 -24.18 18.57 4.08
CA ASP A 78 -24.90 18.80 5.34
C ASP A 78 -25.26 20.29 5.47
N PHE A 79 -24.36 21.19 5.06
CA PHE A 79 -24.64 22.61 4.98
C PHE A 79 -25.69 22.94 3.92
N VAL A 80 -25.50 22.45 2.69
CA VAL A 80 -26.39 22.75 1.56
C VAL A 80 -27.82 22.28 1.86
N ASN A 81 -27.97 21.07 2.40
CA ASN A 81 -29.29 20.53 2.76
C ASN A 81 -29.85 21.17 4.04
N GLY A 82 -29.00 21.38 5.07
CA GLY A 82 -29.40 21.98 6.35
C GLY A 82 -29.71 23.48 6.25
N THR A 83 -29.38 24.13 5.15
CA THR A 83 -29.76 25.51 4.81
C THR A 83 -30.82 25.59 3.71
N TYR A 84 -31.29 24.45 3.21
CA TYR A 84 -32.29 24.34 2.14
C TYR A 84 -31.87 24.96 0.80
N LEU A 85 -30.57 25.13 0.56
CA LEU A 85 -30.06 25.56 -0.76
C LEU A 85 -30.34 24.51 -1.84
N SER A 86 -30.28 23.23 -1.47
CA SER A 86 -30.71 22.11 -2.31
C SER A 86 -31.26 20.97 -1.44
N LEU A 87 -32.17 20.19 -2.03
CA LEU A 87 -32.68 18.95 -1.41
C LEU A 87 -32.07 17.69 -2.04
N GLU A 88 -31.11 17.83 -2.95
CA GLU A 88 -30.38 16.72 -3.53
C GLU A 88 -29.66 15.90 -2.47
N ARG A 89 -29.75 14.56 -2.58
CA ARG A 89 -29.16 13.65 -1.60
C ARG A 89 -28.27 12.59 -2.28
N GLY A 90 -27.38 12.02 -1.50
CA GLY A 90 -26.59 10.85 -1.88
C GLY A 90 -25.87 11.02 -3.21
N LYS A 91 -26.13 10.09 -4.14
CA LYS A 91 -25.48 10.03 -5.45
C LYS A 91 -25.77 11.24 -6.33
N ASP A 92 -27.00 11.76 -6.30
CA ASP A 92 -27.39 12.89 -7.12
C ASP A 92 -26.64 14.17 -6.73
N PHE A 93 -26.54 14.45 -5.43
CA PHE A 93 -25.74 15.58 -4.94
C PHE A 93 -24.27 15.44 -5.37
N PHE A 94 -23.72 14.24 -5.24
CA PHE A 94 -22.33 13.97 -5.62
C PHE A 94 -22.09 14.19 -7.12
N VAL A 95 -22.87 13.54 -7.97
CA VAL A 95 -22.72 13.64 -9.43
C VAL A 95 -22.93 15.08 -9.91
N ASN A 96 -23.96 15.76 -9.40
CA ASN A 96 -24.31 17.10 -9.85
C ASN A 96 -23.32 18.19 -9.41
N ASN A 97 -22.51 17.95 -8.33
CA ASN A 97 -21.64 18.99 -7.76
C ASN A 97 -20.16 18.67 -7.75
N TYR A 98 -19.75 17.42 -8.08
CA TYR A 98 -18.32 17.05 -8.16
C TYR A 98 -17.93 16.47 -9.53
N ILE A 99 -18.90 15.88 -10.25
CA ILE A 99 -18.59 15.18 -11.52
C ILE A 99 -19.00 16.01 -12.73
N LYS A 100 -20.24 16.53 -12.75
CA LYS A 100 -20.74 17.30 -13.90
C LYS A 100 -20.00 18.63 -14.05
N PRO A 101 -19.64 19.02 -15.28
CA PRO A 101 -18.99 20.31 -15.53
C PRO A 101 -19.95 21.48 -15.29
N ASN A 102 -21.25 21.34 -15.62
CA ASN A 102 -22.26 22.37 -15.38
C ASN A 102 -22.95 22.15 -14.02
N ARG A 103 -22.23 22.36 -12.95
CA ARG A 103 -22.72 22.22 -11.56
C ARG A 103 -23.28 23.53 -11.01
N ARG A 104 -24.23 23.43 -10.10
CA ARG A 104 -24.75 24.60 -9.37
C ARG A 104 -23.77 25.11 -8.33
N PHE A 105 -23.21 24.19 -7.52
CA PHE A 105 -22.30 24.55 -6.42
C PHE A 105 -20.87 24.24 -6.76
N ILE A 106 -19.97 25.18 -6.44
CA ILE A 106 -18.53 24.95 -6.35
C ILE A 106 -18.23 24.73 -4.87
N LEU A 107 -17.66 23.56 -4.54
CA LEU A 107 -17.51 23.07 -3.17
C LEU A 107 -16.02 22.86 -2.87
N GLY A 108 -15.47 23.55 -1.89
CA GLY A 108 -14.06 23.40 -1.57
C GLY A 108 -13.72 23.71 -0.12
N THR A 109 -12.46 23.60 0.20
CA THR A 109 -11.87 23.88 1.50
C THR A 109 -10.86 25.02 1.40
N LEU A 110 -10.87 25.94 2.34
CA LEU A 110 -9.86 26.99 2.49
C LEU A 110 -9.07 26.69 3.75
N ALA A 111 -7.75 26.66 3.63
CA ALA A 111 -6.85 26.24 4.70
C ALA A 111 -5.61 27.12 4.81
N TYR A 112 -5.08 27.26 6.01
CA TYR A 112 -3.77 27.85 6.26
C TYR A 112 -2.70 26.74 6.26
N GLN A 113 -1.81 26.80 5.28
CA GLN A 113 -0.69 25.85 5.15
C GLN A 113 0.45 26.29 6.09
N THR A 114 0.44 25.74 7.29
CA THR A 114 1.39 26.12 8.36
C THR A 114 2.87 26.01 7.94
N PRO A 115 3.30 24.97 7.20
CA PRO A 115 4.70 24.82 6.82
C PRO A 115 5.25 25.96 5.95
N ILE A 116 4.40 26.54 5.09
CA ILE A 116 4.79 27.60 4.15
C ILE A 116 4.17 28.96 4.50
N LYS A 117 3.40 29.02 5.58
CA LYS A 117 2.72 30.23 6.08
C LYS A 117 1.88 30.94 5.01
N ARG A 118 1.11 30.16 4.23
CA ARG A 118 0.27 30.66 3.14
C ARG A 118 -1.15 30.15 3.24
N TRP A 119 -2.10 30.98 2.83
CA TRP A 119 -3.49 30.61 2.65
C TRP A 119 -3.69 29.97 1.30
N THR A 120 -4.42 28.84 1.27
CA THR A 120 -4.78 28.11 0.05
C THR A 120 -6.24 27.72 0.07
N PHE A 121 -6.83 27.61 -1.12
CA PHE A 121 -8.08 26.87 -1.27
C PHE A 121 -7.84 25.67 -2.17
N GLU A 122 -8.64 24.63 -1.97
CA GLU A 122 -8.50 23.37 -2.65
C GLU A 122 -9.87 22.72 -2.86
N PHE A 123 -9.95 21.91 -3.88
CA PHE A 123 -11.09 21.04 -4.12
C PHE A 123 -10.76 19.62 -3.69
N TRP A 124 -11.78 18.82 -3.49
CA TRP A 124 -11.58 17.40 -3.28
C TRP A 124 -10.83 16.80 -4.48
N GLU A 125 -9.89 15.86 -4.23
CA GLU A 125 -9.00 15.29 -5.26
C GLU A 125 -9.75 14.62 -6.43
N GLY A 126 -10.93 14.05 -6.15
CA GLY A 126 -11.82 13.46 -7.17
C GLY A 126 -12.79 14.44 -7.84
N ASP A 127 -12.71 15.72 -7.52
CA ASP A 127 -13.55 16.74 -8.15
C ASP A 127 -13.08 17.04 -9.58
N LEU A 128 -13.96 16.82 -10.56
CA LEU A 128 -13.71 17.09 -11.97
C LEU A 128 -13.97 18.55 -12.35
N ILE A 129 -13.59 19.48 -11.47
CA ILE A 129 -13.85 20.90 -11.63
C ILE A 129 -13.18 21.46 -12.92
N PRO A 130 -13.92 22.19 -13.78
CA PRO A 130 -13.37 22.83 -14.98
C PRO A 130 -12.51 24.06 -14.63
N ALA A 131 -11.63 24.44 -15.57
CA ALA A 131 -10.72 25.55 -15.43
C ALA A 131 -11.41 26.89 -15.16
N ASP A 132 -12.51 27.18 -15.87
CA ASP A 132 -13.32 28.39 -15.68
C ASP A 132 -13.90 28.51 -14.27
N GLN A 133 -14.22 27.38 -13.64
CA GLN A 133 -14.75 27.36 -12.29
C GLN A 133 -13.65 27.43 -11.22
N ILE A 134 -12.44 26.97 -11.51
CA ILE A 134 -11.26 27.24 -10.68
C ILE A 134 -10.98 28.74 -10.66
N GLN A 135 -10.99 29.38 -11.85
CA GLN A 135 -10.81 30.83 -11.99
C GLN A 135 -11.86 31.61 -11.22
N LEU A 136 -13.15 31.25 -11.39
CA LEU A 136 -14.27 31.85 -10.68
C LEU A 136 -14.12 31.75 -9.16
N ALA A 137 -13.78 30.55 -8.65
CA ALA A 137 -13.57 30.34 -7.23
C ALA A 137 -12.41 31.22 -6.70
N TYR A 138 -11.30 31.28 -7.44
CA TYR A 138 -10.16 32.13 -7.09
C TYR A 138 -10.57 33.60 -6.96
N GLU A 139 -11.31 34.14 -7.91
CA GLU A 139 -11.78 35.52 -7.89
C GLU A 139 -12.75 35.81 -6.75
N VAL A 140 -13.75 34.94 -6.54
CA VAL A 140 -14.75 35.11 -5.49
C VAL A 140 -14.13 35.02 -4.10
N ILE A 141 -13.22 34.08 -3.88
CA ILE A 141 -12.52 33.93 -2.60
C ILE A 141 -11.64 35.15 -2.34
N ASN A 142 -10.82 35.58 -3.30
CA ASN A 142 -9.91 36.71 -3.10
C ASN A 142 -10.62 38.07 -2.95
N LYS A 143 -11.90 38.18 -3.37
CA LYS A 143 -12.74 39.34 -3.10
C LYS A 143 -13.37 39.34 -1.70
N SER A 144 -13.46 38.20 -1.04
CA SER A 144 -14.25 38.02 0.19
C SER A 144 -13.43 37.50 1.38
N PHE A 145 -12.13 37.24 1.20
CA PHE A 145 -11.21 36.81 2.25
C PHE A 145 -10.19 37.90 2.56
N PHE A 146 -9.80 38.05 3.82
CA PHE A 146 -9.00 39.20 4.34
C PHE A 146 -7.54 39.26 3.85
N THR A 147 -7.05 38.21 3.16
CA THR A 147 -5.67 38.15 2.67
C THR A 147 -5.63 37.29 1.39
N PRO A 148 -4.61 37.44 0.53
CA PRO A 148 -4.51 36.64 -0.69
C PRO A 148 -4.49 35.14 -0.43
N VAL A 149 -5.27 34.41 -1.22
CA VAL A 149 -5.43 32.95 -1.16
C VAL A 149 -5.01 32.34 -2.49
N ALA A 150 -4.07 31.41 -2.47
CA ALA A 150 -3.63 30.70 -3.66
C ALA A 150 -4.46 29.41 -3.88
N PHE A 151 -4.54 28.95 -5.12
CA PHE A 151 -5.12 27.65 -5.44
C PHE A 151 -4.12 26.53 -5.18
N LYS A 152 -4.55 25.46 -4.49
CA LYS A 152 -3.78 24.24 -4.30
C LYS A 152 -4.46 23.08 -5.03
N PRO A 153 -3.92 22.64 -6.18
CA PRO A 153 -4.46 21.47 -6.86
C PRO A 153 -4.21 20.19 -6.02
N ASN A 154 -5.24 19.33 -5.90
CA ASN A 154 -5.16 18.07 -5.17
C ASN A 154 -5.13 16.85 -6.11
N SER A 155 -5.10 17.08 -7.42
CA SER A 155 -4.94 16.02 -8.42
C SER A 155 -4.21 16.57 -9.63
N LEU A 156 -3.60 15.68 -10.42
CA LEU A 156 -2.91 16.04 -11.67
C LEU A 156 -3.87 16.76 -12.63
N ARG A 157 -5.14 16.31 -12.70
CA ARG A 157 -6.16 16.98 -13.51
C ARG A 157 -6.41 18.42 -13.09
N GLN A 158 -6.52 18.68 -11.78
CA GLN A 158 -6.69 20.04 -11.26
C GLN A 158 -5.44 20.89 -11.48
N ASP A 159 -4.27 20.27 -11.42
CA ASP A 159 -3.00 20.92 -11.74
C ASP A 159 -2.94 21.31 -13.22
N GLU A 160 -3.22 20.38 -14.12
CA GLU A 160 -3.30 20.64 -15.57
C GLU A 160 -4.36 21.70 -15.92
N ALA A 161 -5.56 21.60 -15.33
CA ALA A 161 -6.64 22.56 -15.59
C ALA A 161 -6.33 23.98 -15.12
N SER A 162 -5.40 24.13 -14.18
CA SER A 162 -5.06 25.45 -13.58
C SER A 162 -3.73 26.03 -14.04
N LYS A 163 -2.86 25.27 -14.72
CA LYS A 163 -1.50 25.73 -15.04
C LYS A 163 -1.45 26.98 -15.91
N ASP A 164 -2.40 27.12 -16.82
CA ASP A 164 -2.44 28.22 -17.80
C ASP A 164 -3.47 29.30 -17.45
N LEU A 165 -4.07 29.26 -16.24
CA LEU A 165 -5.03 30.27 -15.79
C LEU A 165 -4.34 31.58 -15.44
N ALA A 166 -4.63 32.63 -16.19
CA ALA A 166 -4.03 33.95 -15.99
C ALA A 166 -4.41 34.53 -14.61
N GLY A 167 -3.41 34.95 -13.85
CA GLY A 167 -3.60 35.60 -12.55
C GLY A 167 -3.91 34.65 -11.38
N VAL A 168 -4.11 33.35 -11.60
CA VAL A 168 -4.31 32.37 -10.52
C VAL A 168 -2.96 32.00 -9.92
N GLN A 169 -2.72 32.44 -8.69
CA GLN A 169 -1.56 31.98 -7.94
C GLN A 169 -1.76 30.53 -7.48
N ARG A 170 -0.78 29.69 -7.72
CA ARG A 170 -0.82 28.27 -7.37
C ARG A 170 0.19 27.95 -6.28
N VAL A 171 -0.13 26.97 -5.46
CA VAL A 171 0.75 26.33 -4.47
C VAL A 171 0.67 24.83 -4.69
N LEU A 172 1.76 24.24 -5.16
CA LEU A 172 1.81 22.80 -5.39
C LEU A 172 2.10 22.05 -4.08
N LEU A 173 1.73 20.77 -4.04
CA LEU A 173 2.07 19.92 -2.90
C LEU A 173 3.59 19.86 -2.67
N SER A 174 4.37 19.88 -3.75
CA SER A 174 5.83 19.96 -3.70
C SER A 174 6.34 21.25 -3.03
N ASP A 175 5.62 22.37 -3.19
CA ASP A 175 6.01 23.64 -2.56
C ASP A 175 5.75 23.60 -1.04
N ILE A 176 4.65 22.98 -0.61
CA ILE A 176 4.34 22.76 0.80
C ILE A 176 5.38 21.82 1.42
N ALA A 177 5.69 20.74 0.73
CA ALA A 177 6.70 19.77 1.17
C ALA A 177 8.11 20.37 1.22
N LYS A 178 8.49 21.25 0.27
CA LYS A 178 9.75 22.00 0.31
C LYS A 178 9.86 22.92 1.53
N GLY A 179 8.75 23.39 2.07
CA GLY A 179 8.68 24.18 3.31
C GLY A 179 8.84 23.35 4.59
N GLN A 180 8.67 22.04 4.53
CA GLN A 180 8.90 21.14 5.64
C GLN A 180 10.37 20.78 5.75
N ALA A 181 10.96 20.92 6.93
CA ALA A 181 12.33 20.50 7.18
C ALA A 181 12.43 19.01 7.50
N TYR A 182 11.33 18.40 7.96
CA TYR A 182 11.26 17.03 8.42
C TYR A 182 9.84 16.45 8.29
N GLN A 183 9.75 15.15 7.95
CA GLN A 183 8.52 14.38 8.04
C GLN A 183 8.86 12.93 8.39
N ALA A 184 8.34 12.43 9.51
CA ALA A 184 8.41 11.00 9.81
C ALA A 184 7.51 10.21 8.85
N LEU A 185 8.07 9.23 8.16
CA LEU A 185 7.35 8.28 7.30
C LEU A 185 7.13 6.94 8.01
N ASN A 186 8.05 6.60 8.91
CA ASN A 186 7.88 5.55 9.92
C ASN A 186 8.64 5.92 11.19
N ILE A 187 7.93 5.91 12.33
CA ILE A 187 8.52 6.20 13.64
C ILE A 187 9.13 4.91 14.17
N ALA A 188 10.46 4.90 14.30
CA ALA A 188 11.21 3.75 14.78
C ALA A 188 12.64 4.17 15.21
N LYS A 189 13.41 3.19 15.69
CA LYS A 189 14.82 3.36 16.06
C LYS A 189 15.65 2.28 15.37
N GLY A 190 16.80 2.68 14.79
CA GLY A 190 17.75 1.79 14.15
C GLY A 190 19.19 2.11 14.54
N ILE A 191 20.03 1.09 14.53
CA ILE A 191 21.49 1.21 14.58
C ILE A 191 22.01 0.76 13.24
N GLY A 192 22.82 1.59 12.59
CA GLY A 192 23.40 1.26 11.30
C GLY A 192 24.52 2.23 10.90
N ARG A 193 25.22 1.88 9.83
CA ARG A 193 26.23 2.73 9.23
C ARG A 193 25.57 3.70 8.25
N ILE A 194 25.81 4.99 8.39
CA ILE A 194 25.33 5.97 7.40
C ILE A 194 26.01 5.69 6.06
N HIS A 195 25.19 5.63 5.01
CA HIS A 195 25.63 5.50 3.63
C HIS A 195 24.91 6.53 2.76
N ILE A 196 25.63 7.55 2.33
CA ILE A 196 25.12 8.59 1.44
C ILE A 196 25.26 8.14 0.01
N ILE A 197 24.16 7.99 -0.70
CA ILE A 197 24.11 7.51 -2.08
C ILE A 197 23.71 8.68 -2.99
N GLU A 198 24.60 9.01 -3.93
CA GLU A 198 24.36 10.10 -4.90
C GLU A 198 23.30 9.70 -5.93
N LYS A 199 23.42 8.49 -6.45
CA LYS A 199 22.47 7.91 -7.39
C LYS A 199 22.37 6.41 -7.11
N LEU A 200 21.16 5.96 -6.87
CA LEU A 200 20.90 4.54 -6.70
C LEU A 200 20.79 3.88 -8.09
N ASP A 201 21.69 2.98 -8.39
CA ASP A 201 21.67 2.11 -9.56
C ASP A 201 21.99 0.68 -9.16
N ASP A 202 21.95 -0.24 -10.12
CA ASP A 202 22.16 -1.68 -9.88
C ASP A 202 23.59 -2.03 -9.41
N HIS A 203 24.52 -1.07 -9.42
CA HIS A 203 25.92 -1.26 -9.02
C HIS A 203 26.18 -0.80 -7.59
N VAL A 204 25.22 -0.10 -6.95
CA VAL A 204 25.38 0.39 -5.58
C VAL A 204 25.21 -0.75 -4.58
N GLU A 205 26.26 -1.01 -3.83
CA GLU A 205 26.27 -2.01 -2.75
C GLU A 205 25.51 -1.48 -1.53
N ILE A 206 24.47 -2.19 -1.10
CA ILE A 206 23.67 -1.84 0.07
C ILE A 206 23.67 -2.98 1.07
N GLY A 207 24.20 -2.70 2.26
CA GLY A 207 24.18 -3.64 3.39
C GLY A 207 22.90 -3.51 4.23
N SER A 208 22.46 -4.62 4.80
CA SER A 208 21.29 -4.65 5.70
C SER A 208 21.48 -3.83 6.98
N ASN A 209 22.72 -3.53 7.32
CA ASN A 209 23.13 -2.73 8.49
C ASN A 209 23.36 -1.25 8.15
N GLU A 210 22.92 -0.78 6.98
CA GLU A 210 23.10 0.60 6.54
C GLU A 210 21.85 1.43 6.76
N ILE A 211 22.07 2.69 7.13
CA ILE A 211 21.06 3.74 7.13
C ILE A 211 21.34 4.59 5.88
N LEU A 212 20.47 4.47 4.89
CA LEU A 212 20.65 5.12 3.62
C LEU A 212 20.22 6.58 3.66
N VAL A 213 21.02 7.45 3.05
CA VAL A 213 20.67 8.85 2.78
C VAL A 213 20.59 9.02 1.26
N LEU A 214 19.38 9.23 0.76
CA LEU A 214 19.03 9.25 -0.66
C LEU A 214 18.43 10.59 -1.06
N ASP A 215 18.55 10.96 -2.33
CA ASP A 215 17.79 12.10 -2.85
C ASP A 215 16.31 11.77 -3.01
N GLU A 216 16.00 10.64 -3.64
CA GLU A 216 14.65 10.21 -3.96
C GLU A 216 14.35 8.86 -3.33
N VAL A 217 13.06 8.59 -3.15
CA VAL A 217 12.60 7.26 -2.71
C VAL A 217 12.79 6.27 -3.87
N PRO A 218 13.59 5.22 -3.69
CA PRO A 218 13.81 4.23 -4.75
C PRO A 218 12.59 3.34 -4.95
N VAL A 219 12.51 2.70 -6.09
CA VAL A 219 11.43 1.75 -6.42
C VAL A 219 11.57 0.46 -5.63
N GLN A 220 12.80 -0.01 -5.42
CA GLN A 220 13.13 -1.23 -4.68
C GLN A 220 14.35 -0.98 -3.80
N LEU A 221 14.34 -1.59 -2.62
CA LEU A 221 15.48 -1.65 -1.71
C LEU A 221 15.53 -3.03 -1.06
N PRO A 222 16.74 -3.57 -0.83
CA PRO A 222 16.90 -4.64 0.14
C PRO A 222 16.60 -4.12 1.55
N PRO A 223 16.35 -4.98 2.53
CA PRO A 223 16.22 -4.57 3.93
C PRO A 223 17.46 -3.80 4.38
N VAL A 224 17.21 -2.66 5.05
CA VAL A 224 18.26 -1.77 5.57
C VAL A 224 17.98 -1.40 7.02
N ALA A 225 18.89 -0.73 7.70
CA ALA A 225 18.71 -0.31 9.08
C ALA A 225 17.92 0.99 9.23
N GLY A 226 17.77 1.78 8.15
CA GLY A 226 16.99 3.00 8.14
C GLY A 226 17.03 3.69 6.78
N ILE A 227 16.08 4.60 6.54
CA ILE A 227 15.96 5.35 5.28
C ILE A 227 15.78 6.83 5.59
N ILE A 228 16.55 7.65 4.91
CA ILE A 228 16.46 9.11 4.96
C ILE A 228 16.42 9.61 3.52
N THR A 229 15.43 10.43 3.16
CA THR A 229 15.32 11.00 1.82
C THR A 229 15.37 12.52 1.86
N SER A 230 16.03 13.13 0.87
CA SER A 230 16.08 14.60 0.72
C SER A 230 14.83 15.16 0.02
N GLN A 231 14.06 14.30 -0.65
CA GLN A 231 12.78 14.66 -1.26
C GLN A 231 11.61 14.01 -0.52
N PRO A 232 10.48 14.73 -0.38
CA PRO A 232 9.30 14.19 0.25
C PRO A 232 8.70 13.07 -0.58
N SER A 233 8.19 12.05 0.09
CA SER A 233 7.45 10.96 -0.53
C SER A 233 6.06 10.80 0.08
N THR A 234 5.16 10.15 -0.66
CA THR A 234 3.84 9.84 -0.11
C THR A 234 3.97 8.75 0.95
N PRO A 235 3.29 8.86 2.10
CA PRO A 235 3.32 7.83 3.14
C PRO A 235 2.94 6.43 2.64
N LEU A 236 2.28 6.35 1.51
CA LEU A 236 1.75 5.13 0.88
C LEU A 236 2.67 4.58 -0.23
N SER A 237 3.86 5.14 -0.41
CA SER A 237 4.83 4.56 -1.35
C SER A 237 5.26 3.16 -0.90
N HIS A 238 5.59 2.30 -1.86
CA HIS A 238 5.98 0.91 -1.58
C HIS A 238 7.12 0.82 -0.55
N ILE A 239 8.14 1.67 -0.68
CA ILE A 239 9.28 1.70 0.24
C ILE A 239 8.87 2.11 1.66
N ASN A 240 7.93 3.06 1.80
CA ASN A 240 7.46 3.46 3.12
C ASN A 240 6.67 2.33 3.80
N LEU A 241 5.93 1.55 3.02
CA LEU A 241 5.25 0.35 3.52
C LEU A 241 6.25 -0.74 3.91
N LEU A 242 7.31 -0.95 3.11
CA LEU A 242 8.39 -1.88 3.44
C LEU A 242 9.12 -1.45 4.72
N ALA A 243 9.50 -0.17 4.83
CA ALA A 243 10.15 0.38 6.01
C ALA A 243 9.32 0.17 7.28
N LYS A 244 8.00 0.34 7.17
CA LYS A 244 7.06 0.06 8.24
C LYS A 244 7.02 -1.44 8.57
N GLY A 245 6.95 -2.30 7.57
CA GLY A 245 7.00 -3.76 7.74
C GLY A 245 8.34 -4.26 8.33
N TRP A 246 9.43 -3.57 8.04
CA TRP A 246 10.75 -3.86 8.61
C TRP A 246 10.96 -3.25 10.00
N GLY A 247 10.06 -2.37 10.47
CA GLY A 247 10.18 -1.69 11.76
C GLY A 247 11.38 -0.74 11.84
N ILE A 248 11.81 -0.15 10.71
CA ILE A 248 12.99 0.72 10.63
C ILE A 248 12.62 2.20 10.59
N PRO A 249 13.48 3.10 11.12
CA PRO A 249 13.28 4.53 10.99
C PRO A 249 13.30 4.94 9.52
N ASN A 250 12.29 5.72 9.12
CA ASN A 250 12.16 6.26 7.78
C ASN A 250 11.65 7.70 7.85
N ALA A 251 12.37 8.63 7.24
CA ALA A 251 12.01 10.03 7.27
C ALA A 251 12.44 10.78 6.01
N TYR A 252 11.63 11.76 5.63
CA TYR A 252 12.06 12.88 4.82
C TYR A 252 12.76 13.91 5.70
N ILE A 253 13.95 14.35 5.29
CA ILE A 253 14.74 15.38 5.96
C ILE A 253 15.31 16.31 4.88
N LYS A 254 14.91 17.57 4.91
CA LYS A 254 15.39 18.55 3.94
C LYS A 254 16.90 18.69 4.03
N ASN A 255 17.59 18.71 2.88
CA ASN A 255 19.06 18.78 2.78
C ASN A 255 19.76 17.65 3.57
N ALA A 256 19.19 16.44 3.55
CA ALA A 256 19.71 15.31 4.31
C ALA A 256 21.19 15.02 4.01
N LYS A 257 21.60 15.06 2.74
CA LYS A 257 22.99 14.76 2.35
C LYS A 257 23.99 15.69 3.05
N GLU A 258 23.73 16.98 3.06
CA GLU A 258 24.60 17.96 3.73
C GLU A 258 24.59 17.77 5.25
N LEU A 259 23.41 17.56 5.83
CA LEU A 259 23.26 17.39 7.28
C LEU A 259 23.94 16.11 7.79
N PHE A 260 23.88 15.04 7.01
CA PHE A 260 24.41 13.75 7.42
C PHE A 260 25.83 13.48 6.92
N LYS A 261 26.43 14.37 6.12
CA LYS A 261 27.81 14.24 5.61
C LYS A 261 28.83 13.96 6.71
N GLN A 262 28.70 14.59 7.87
CA GLN A 262 29.58 14.36 9.04
C GLN A 262 29.43 12.97 9.67
N TYR A 263 28.38 12.23 9.32
CA TYR A 263 28.11 10.88 9.82
C TYR A 263 28.38 9.81 8.76
N ASP A 264 28.70 10.18 7.52
CA ASP A 264 28.93 9.24 6.44
C ASP A 264 29.98 8.19 6.82
N THR A 265 29.69 6.92 6.54
CA THR A 265 30.48 5.76 6.95
C THR A 265 30.55 5.45 8.45
N TYR A 266 30.02 6.32 9.32
CA TYR A 266 29.98 6.05 10.77
C TYR A 266 28.74 5.27 11.18
N TRP A 267 28.92 4.42 12.18
CA TRP A 267 27.82 3.79 12.87
C TRP A 267 27.08 4.78 13.77
N VAL A 268 25.77 4.84 13.63
CA VAL A 268 24.91 5.75 14.39
C VAL A 268 23.69 5.05 14.95
N ASN A 269 23.16 5.61 16.04
CA ASN A 269 21.80 5.41 16.48
C ASN A 269 20.94 6.49 15.82
N PHE A 270 19.99 6.09 15.00
CA PHE A 270 19.02 6.99 14.36
C PHE A 270 17.62 6.66 14.85
N GLU A 271 16.91 7.66 15.31
CA GLU A 271 15.54 7.53 15.82
C GLU A 271 14.67 8.61 15.19
N THR A 272 13.61 8.19 14.53
CA THR A 272 12.57 9.06 14.02
C THR A 272 11.50 9.26 15.08
N LEU A 273 11.13 10.50 15.32
CA LEU A 273 10.06 10.91 16.22
C LEU A 273 8.97 11.63 15.40
N ARG A 274 7.84 11.93 16.01
CA ARG A 274 6.72 12.55 15.29
C ARG A 274 7.09 13.89 14.66
N GLU A 275 7.86 14.72 15.35
CA GLU A 275 8.15 16.11 14.97
C GLU A 275 9.62 16.38 14.65
N ASN A 276 10.51 15.45 14.99
CA ASN A 276 11.95 15.56 14.80
C ASN A 276 12.60 14.17 14.74
N TYR A 277 13.91 14.16 14.66
CA TYR A 277 14.73 12.95 14.75
C TYR A 277 15.88 13.12 15.75
N LYS A 278 16.42 12.00 16.19
CA LYS A 278 17.65 11.96 16.98
C LYS A 278 18.70 11.14 16.24
N ILE A 279 19.93 11.66 16.22
CA ILE A 279 21.09 10.92 15.71
C ILE A 279 22.27 11.09 16.66
N LYS A 280 22.97 10.00 16.94
CA LYS A 280 24.21 9.98 17.70
C LYS A 280 25.13 8.89 17.17
N ARG A 281 26.44 9.11 17.14
CA ARG A 281 27.40 8.03 16.88
C ARG A 281 27.20 6.91 17.88
N ALA A 282 27.19 5.68 17.40
CA ALA A 282 27.10 4.51 18.24
C ALA A 282 28.42 4.29 18.98
N ASP A 283 28.38 4.03 20.26
CA ASP A 283 29.55 3.67 21.03
C ASP A 283 29.87 2.16 20.92
N ASN A 284 31.05 1.78 21.40
CA ASN A 284 31.54 0.40 21.32
C ASN A 284 30.67 -0.60 22.10
N VAL A 285 29.95 -0.18 23.14
CA VAL A 285 29.02 -1.05 23.87
C VAL A 285 27.80 -1.33 23.03
N GLN A 286 27.21 -0.29 22.44
CA GLN A 286 26.04 -0.39 21.57
C GLN A 286 26.33 -1.24 20.32
N LEU A 287 27.54 -1.12 19.75
CA LEU A 287 27.95 -1.94 18.61
C LEU A 287 28.12 -3.42 19.01
N ARG A 288 28.76 -3.71 20.16
CA ARG A 288 28.85 -5.09 20.65
C ARG A 288 27.48 -5.70 20.93
N ASP A 289 26.58 -4.93 21.53
CA ASP A 289 25.22 -5.37 21.80
C ASP A 289 24.41 -5.57 20.51
N TYR A 290 24.64 -4.74 19.49
CA TYR A 290 24.06 -4.91 18.16
C TYR A 290 24.54 -6.22 17.52
N VAL A 291 25.86 -6.42 17.42
CA VAL A 291 26.46 -7.63 16.83
C VAL A 291 26.00 -8.89 17.55
N ARG A 292 25.97 -8.86 18.90
CA ARG A 292 25.46 -9.99 19.70
C ARG A 292 24.00 -10.30 19.37
N ARG A 293 23.13 -9.29 19.30
CA ARG A 293 21.71 -9.48 18.97
C ARG A 293 21.49 -9.99 17.55
N GLU A 294 22.29 -9.55 16.59
CA GLU A 294 22.21 -10.08 15.22
C GLU A 294 22.67 -11.55 15.17
N ALA A 295 23.75 -11.90 15.89
CA ALA A 295 24.21 -13.28 16.00
C ALA A 295 23.18 -14.19 16.72
N GLU A 296 22.51 -13.68 17.77
CA GLU A 296 21.44 -14.39 18.47
C GLU A 296 20.16 -14.56 17.65
N ARG A 297 19.96 -13.74 16.60
CA ARG A 297 18.82 -13.84 15.67
C ARG A 297 19.04 -14.87 14.58
N ALA A 298 20.26 -15.26 14.29
CA ALA A 298 20.54 -16.23 13.25
C ALA A 298 19.81 -17.54 13.55
N ASP A 299 19.08 -18.06 12.54
CA ASP A 299 18.38 -19.36 12.58
C ASP A 299 17.35 -19.56 13.71
N LEU A 300 16.82 -18.50 14.31
CA LEU A 300 15.80 -18.59 15.36
C LEU A 300 14.48 -19.17 14.85
N ILE A 301 14.10 -18.82 13.61
CA ILE A 301 12.86 -19.26 12.99
C ILE A 301 13.16 -20.42 12.04
N LYS A 302 12.68 -21.61 12.39
CA LYS A 302 12.75 -22.81 11.55
C LYS A 302 11.36 -23.13 11.00
N PRO A 303 11.04 -22.72 9.75
CA PRO A 303 9.73 -23.00 9.17
C PRO A 303 9.46 -24.50 9.10
N ARG A 304 8.23 -24.89 9.39
CA ARG A 304 7.81 -26.30 9.30
C ARG A 304 7.67 -26.70 7.83
N SER A 305 8.04 -27.95 7.52
CA SER A 305 7.85 -28.56 6.21
C SER A 305 7.47 -30.02 6.33
N ASN A 306 6.66 -30.51 5.39
CA ASN A 306 6.37 -31.92 5.20
C ASN A 306 6.87 -32.32 3.81
N LEU A 307 8.02 -32.96 3.76
CA LEU A 307 8.65 -33.46 2.53
C LEU A 307 8.19 -34.90 2.15
N ALA A 308 7.28 -35.48 2.91
CA ALA A 308 6.71 -36.80 2.56
C ALA A 308 5.55 -36.71 1.55
N GLU A 309 4.93 -35.52 1.41
CA GLU A 309 3.84 -35.32 0.47
C GLU A 309 4.37 -35.16 -0.96
N LYS A 310 3.95 -36.07 -1.85
CA LYS A 310 4.38 -36.12 -3.27
C LYS A 310 3.24 -35.83 -4.26
N ARG A 311 1.97 -35.88 -3.78
CA ARG A 311 0.82 -35.68 -4.65
C ARG A 311 0.68 -34.24 -5.09
N LEU A 312 0.41 -34.04 -6.36
CA LEU A 312 0.06 -32.73 -6.90
C LEU A 312 -1.42 -32.45 -6.59
N LEU A 313 -1.71 -31.80 -5.46
CA LEU A 313 -3.07 -31.54 -5.04
C LEU A 313 -3.68 -30.35 -5.75
N SER A 314 -4.95 -30.45 -6.18
CA SER A 314 -5.73 -29.31 -6.63
C SER A 314 -6.00 -28.36 -5.44
N LEU A 315 -6.31 -27.10 -5.71
CA LEU A 315 -6.70 -26.14 -4.66
C LEU A 315 -7.92 -26.64 -3.87
N ALA A 316 -8.87 -27.34 -4.52
CA ALA A 316 -10.04 -27.91 -3.84
C ALA A 316 -9.70 -28.97 -2.80
N GLN A 317 -8.55 -29.62 -2.94
CA GLN A 317 -8.07 -30.65 -2.01
C GLN A 317 -7.21 -30.08 -0.87
N GLN A 318 -6.90 -28.78 -0.90
CA GLN A 318 -6.05 -28.13 0.08
C GLN A 318 -6.87 -27.38 1.14
N ARG A 319 -6.29 -27.26 2.33
CA ARG A 319 -6.81 -26.53 3.49
C ARG A 319 -5.64 -25.79 4.14
N SER A 320 -5.90 -24.88 5.06
CA SER A 320 -4.86 -24.14 5.80
C SER A 320 -3.77 -25.05 6.38
N GLN A 321 -4.11 -26.26 6.83
CA GLN A 321 -3.16 -27.25 7.33
C GLN A 321 -2.20 -27.79 6.26
N SER A 322 -2.56 -27.69 4.99
CA SER A 322 -1.72 -28.12 3.87
C SER A 322 -0.49 -27.20 3.66
N SER A 323 -0.44 -26.06 4.34
CA SER A 323 0.66 -25.09 4.20
C SER A 323 2.04 -25.67 4.48
N ILE A 324 2.13 -26.70 5.33
CA ILE A 324 3.40 -27.37 5.63
C ILE A 324 3.99 -28.19 4.46
N ALA A 325 3.21 -28.48 3.41
CA ALA A 325 3.66 -29.17 2.21
C ALA A 325 3.53 -28.34 0.94
N PHE A 326 2.57 -27.39 0.89
CA PHE A 326 2.19 -26.65 -0.30
C PHE A 326 2.39 -25.13 -0.18
N GLY A 327 2.88 -24.65 0.97
CA GLY A 327 3.05 -23.22 1.27
C GLY A 327 1.75 -22.48 1.61
N GLY A 328 1.91 -21.29 2.18
CA GLY A 328 0.78 -20.50 2.69
C GLY A 328 -0.18 -20.05 1.59
N LYS A 329 0.35 -19.58 0.46
CA LYS A 329 -0.46 -19.05 -0.65
C LYS A 329 -1.44 -20.07 -1.21
N SER A 330 -0.97 -21.28 -1.54
CA SER A 330 -1.81 -22.37 -2.05
C SER A 330 -2.83 -22.84 -1.02
N ALA A 331 -2.39 -23.06 0.22
CA ALA A 331 -3.25 -23.55 1.30
C ALA A 331 -4.37 -22.56 1.63
N ASN A 332 -4.07 -21.27 1.72
CA ASN A 332 -5.05 -20.23 1.99
C ASN A 332 -6.07 -20.08 0.85
N LEU A 333 -5.63 -20.14 -0.42
CA LEU A 333 -6.56 -20.16 -1.56
C LEU A 333 -7.46 -21.39 -1.54
N GLY A 334 -6.92 -22.56 -1.17
CA GLY A 334 -7.71 -23.77 -0.97
C GLY A 334 -8.78 -23.59 0.10
N GLU A 335 -8.46 -22.92 1.20
CA GLU A 335 -9.41 -22.61 2.27
C GLU A 335 -10.54 -21.70 1.78
N VAL A 336 -10.21 -20.61 1.06
CA VAL A 336 -11.20 -19.69 0.48
C VAL A 336 -12.09 -20.40 -0.54
N LEU A 337 -11.52 -21.23 -1.42
CA LEU A 337 -12.27 -21.98 -2.42
C LEU A 337 -13.31 -22.90 -1.77
N ASN A 338 -12.88 -23.62 -0.73
CA ASN A 338 -13.73 -24.59 -0.03
C ASN A 338 -14.80 -23.96 0.86
N ALA A 339 -14.62 -22.69 1.23
CA ALA A 339 -15.65 -21.91 1.93
C ALA A 339 -16.86 -21.58 1.05
N ARG A 340 -16.79 -21.73 -0.28
CA ARG A 340 -17.88 -21.53 -1.25
C ARG A 340 -18.60 -20.20 -1.06
N LEU A 341 -17.82 -19.12 -0.94
CA LEU A 341 -18.36 -17.81 -0.63
C LEU A 341 -19.18 -17.23 -1.81
N PRO A 342 -20.41 -16.72 -1.58
CA PRO A 342 -21.24 -16.18 -2.66
C PRO A 342 -20.58 -14.98 -3.37
N GLY A 343 -20.67 -14.95 -4.72
CA GLY A 343 -20.15 -13.87 -5.53
C GLY A 343 -18.63 -13.80 -5.65
N ILE A 344 -17.92 -14.82 -5.18
CA ILE A 344 -16.47 -14.98 -5.26
C ILE A 344 -16.13 -16.24 -6.05
N VAL A 345 -15.15 -16.13 -6.92
CA VAL A 345 -14.53 -17.27 -7.62
C VAL A 345 -13.04 -17.31 -7.25
N VAL A 346 -12.53 -18.47 -6.93
CA VAL A 346 -11.08 -18.73 -6.87
C VAL A 346 -10.73 -19.48 -8.15
N PRO A 347 -9.81 -18.95 -9.00
CA PRO A 347 -9.39 -19.63 -10.21
C PRO A 347 -8.83 -21.02 -9.90
N GLY A 348 -9.17 -21.99 -10.74
CA GLY A 348 -8.68 -23.35 -10.60
C GLY A 348 -7.16 -23.44 -10.64
N GLY A 349 -6.61 -24.47 -10.02
CA GLY A 349 -5.17 -24.70 -10.01
C GLY A 349 -4.78 -25.94 -9.21
N PHE A 350 -3.52 -26.32 -9.33
CA PHE A 350 -2.90 -27.37 -8.53
C PHE A 350 -1.48 -26.99 -8.13
N THR A 351 -0.95 -27.64 -7.11
CA THR A 351 0.34 -27.25 -6.53
C THR A 351 1.32 -28.41 -6.55
N ILE A 352 2.54 -28.14 -6.99
CA ILE A 352 3.72 -29.00 -6.86
C ILE A 352 4.27 -28.79 -5.45
N PRO A 353 4.28 -29.84 -4.57
CA PRO A 353 4.67 -29.70 -3.16
C PRO A 353 6.17 -29.51 -2.97
N PHE A 354 6.57 -29.14 -1.76
CA PHE A 354 7.97 -28.91 -1.34
C PHE A 354 8.90 -30.09 -1.64
N PHE A 355 8.39 -31.33 -1.59
CA PHE A 355 9.19 -32.52 -1.93
C PHE A 355 9.95 -32.36 -3.25
N TYR A 356 9.29 -31.88 -4.29
CA TYR A 356 9.93 -31.79 -5.61
C TYR A 356 10.99 -30.68 -5.72
N TYR A 357 10.88 -29.62 -4.94
CA TYR A 357 11.94 -28.65 -4.81
C TYR A 357 13.17 -29.28 -4.12
N ASP A 358 12.98 -29.96 -3.01
CA ASP A 358 14.03 -30.61 -2.24
C ASP A 358 14.73 -31.70 -3.07
N ASP A 359 13.96 -32.57 -3.73
CA ASP A 359 14.45 -33.60 -4.64
C ASP A 359 15.23 -33.00 -5.82
N PHE A 360 14.72 -31.91 -6.42
CA PHE A 360 15.40 -31.22 -7.52
C PHE A 360 16.74 -30.63 -7.08
N ILE A 361 16.79 -29.97 -5.93
CA ILE A 361 18.01 -29.39 -5.36
C ILE A 361 19.05 -30.47 -5.06
N THR A 362 18.63 -31.56 -4.44
CA THR A 362 19.50 -32.67 -4.05
C THR A 362 20.02 -33.45 -5.26
N ARG A 363 19.14 -33.78 -6.22
CA ARG A 363 19.49 -34.56 -7.42
C ARG A 363 20.49 -33.83 -8.30
N ASN A 364 20.41 -32.50 -8.36
CA ASN A 364 21.33 -31.67 -9.11
C ASN A 364 22.56 -31.21 -8.29
N LYS A 365 22.76 -31.73 -7.07
CA LYS A 365 23.86 -31.36 -6.14
C LYS A 365 23.95 -29.87 -5.83
N LEU A 366 22.81 -29.18 -5.90
CA LEU A 366 22.72 -27.75 -5.60
C LEU A 366 22.72 -27.50 -4.09
N ASP A 367 22.34 -28.50 -3.28
CA ASP A 367 22.42 -28.45 -1.81
C ASP A 367 23.87 -28.31 -1.33
N GLU A 368 24.84 -28.96 -2.01
CA GLU A 368 26.28 -28.78 -1.74
C GLU A 368 26.69 -27.31 -2.04
N THR A 369 26.31 -26.81 -3.22
CA THR A 369 26.58 -25.40 -3.60
C THR A 369 25.98 -24.42 -2.59
N ILE A 370 24.74 -24.65 -2.13
CA ILE A 370 24.07 -23.80 -1.15
C ILE A 370 24.81 -23.85 0.18
N ARG A 371 25.23 -25.04 0.64
CA ARG A 371 25.99 -25.20 1.88
C ARG A 371 27.32 -24.45 1.81
N ASP A 372 28.09 -24.63 0.72
CA ASP A 372 29.36 -23.95 0.52
C ASP A 372 29.20 -22.42 0.56
N LEU A 373 28.11 -21.89 0.00
CA LEU A 373 27.81 -20.47 0.07
C LEU A 373 27.50 -20.00 1.49
N MET A 374 26.75 -20.78 2.28
CA MET A 374 26.43 -20.41 3.68
C MET A 374 27.68 -20.44 4.56
N ASP A 375 28.66 -21.28 4.24
CA ASP A 375 29.94 -21.40 4.98
C ASP A 375 31.00 -20.39 4.50
N ASP A 376 30.80 -19.73 3.35
CA ASP A 376 31.72 -18.72 2.81
C ASP A 376 31.62 -17.41 3.59
N GLN A 377 32.65 -17.06 4.36
CA GLN A 377 32.72 -15.85 5.18
C GLN A 377 32.59 -14.56 4.33
N LYS A 378 33.07 -14.57 3.10
CA LYS A 378 32.90 -13.43 2.19
C LYS A 378 31.45 -13.28 1.79
N PHE A 379 30.75 -14.38 1.48
CA PHE A 379 29.33 -14.36 1.19
C PHE A 379 28.50 -13.85 2.38
N VAL A 380 28.85 -14.24 3.61
CA VAL A 380 28.14 -13.80 4.82
C VAL A 380 28.32 -12.30 5.08
N HIS A 381 29.51 -11.73 4.82
CA HIS A 381 29.86 -10.37 5.26
C HIS A 381 29.91 -9.32 4.15
N ASP A 382 29.92 -9.72 2.87
CA ASP A 382 30.03 -8.82 1.72
C ASP A 382 28.74 -8.89 0.86
N PRO A 383 27.83 -7.90 0.98
CA PRO A 383 26.54 -7.92 0.25
C PRO A 383 26.69 -7.91 -1.26
N ALA A 384 27.73 -7.25 -1.83
CA ALA A 384 27.95 -7.26 -3.28
C ALA A 384 28.37 -8.63 -3.79
N TYR A 385 29.34 -9.23 -3.11
CA TYR A 385 29.75 -10.60 -3.41
C TYR A 385 28.58 -11.58 -3.23
N ARG A 386 27.77 -11.43 -2.18
CA ARG A 386 26.56 -12.21 -1.95
C ARG A 386 25.56 -12.06 -3.09
N ARG A 387 25.28 -10.82 -3.56
CA ARG A 387 24.39 -10.56 -4.69
C ARG A 387 24.86 -11.31 -5.94
N GLN A 388 26.14 -11.21 -6.27
CA GLN A 388 26.73 -11.91 -7.40
C GLN A 388 26.56 -13.44 -7.26
N ARG A 389 26.92 -14.00 -6.13
CA ARG A 389 26.83 -15.45 -5.87
C ARG A 389 25.40 -15.97 -5.92
N LEU A 390 24.42 -15.19 -5.45
CA LEU A 390 23.01 -15.53 -5.54
C LEU A 390 22.49 -15.50 -6.98
N VAL A 391 22.98 -14.58 -7.83
CA VAL A 391 22.69 -14.60 -9.27
C VAL A 391 23.22 -15.89 -9.90
N GLU A 392 24.47 -16.27 -9.62
CA GLU A 392 25.08 -17.50 -10.11
C GLU A 392 24.32 -18.75 -9.65
N LEU A 393 23.90 -18.81 -8.39
CA LEU A 393 23.09 -19.90 -7.85
C LEU A 393 21.74 -20.00 -8.57
N ARG A 394 21.04 -18.88 -8.78
CA ARG A 394 19.78 -18.87 -9.52
C ARG A 394 19.95 -19.37 -10.95
N GLN A 395 21.00 -18.94 -11.65
CA GLN A 395 21.30 -19.43 -12.99
C GLN A 395 21.56 -20.95 -13.00
N LYS A 396 22.29 -21.48 -12.00
CA LYS A 396 22.47 -22.93 -11.85
C LYS A 396 21.13 -23.66 -11.66
N ILE A 397 20.22 -23.13 -10.84
CA ILE A 397 18.89 -23.68 -10.62
C ILE A 397 18.06 -23.66 -11.92
N GLU A 398 18.06 -22.55 -12.63
CA GLU A 398 17.31 -22.38 -13.88
C GLU A 398 17.81 -23.29 -15.01
N ASN A 399 19.12 -23.62 -15.02
CA ASN A 399 19.74 -24.46 -16.02
C ASN A 399 19.82 -25.96 -15.62
N ALA A 400 19.46 -26.31 -14.39
CA ALA A 400 19.55 -27.68 -13.89
C ALA A 400 18.50 -28.61 -14.53
N ASP A 401 18.80 -29.91 -14.50
CA ASP A 401 17.97 -30.94 -15.11
C ASP A 401 16.65 -31.14 -14.33
N PHE A 402 15.54 -31.00 -15.07
CA PHE A 402 14.21 -31.20 -14.51
C PHE A 402 13.86 -32.70 -14.54
N ASP A 403 13.23 -33.20 -13.47
CA ASP A 403 12.82 -34.59 -13.36
C ASP A 403 11.87 -34.99 -14.50
N PRO A 404 12.20 -36.02 -15.33
CA PRO A 404 11.38 -36.40 -16.47
C PRO A 404 9.99 -36.90 -16.08
N GLU A 405 9.87 -37.57 -14.93
CA GLU A 405 8.58 -38.11 -14.48
C GLU A 405 7.70 -36.97 -13.94
N LEU A 406 8.23 -36.05 -13.18
CA LEU A 406 7.50 -34.84 -12.78
C LEU A 406 7.07 -34.04 -14.01
N LYS A 407 7.96 -33.86 -15.01
CA LYS A 407 7.63 -33.19 -16.29
C LYS A 407 6.43 -33.85 -16.94
N ARG A 408 6.46 -35.18 -17.08
CA ARG A 408 5.37 -35.97 -17.68
C ARG A 408 4.04 -35.76 -16.94
N ILE A 409 4.04 -35.87 -15.61
CA ILE A 409 2.84 -35.75 -14.79
C ILE A 409 2.25 -34.33 -14.87
N VAL A 410 3.10 -33.30 -14.77
CA VAL A 410 2.67 -31.89 -14.83
C VAL A 410 2.07 -31.58 -16.20
N LEU A 411 2.77 -31.94 -17.29
CA LEU A 411 2.30 -31.65 -18.65
C LEU A 411 1.02 -32.41 -18.99
N GLN A 412 0.91 -33.68 -18.60
CA GLN A 412 -0.31 -34.47 -18.80
C GLN A 412 -1.51 -33.84 -18.06
N ARG A 413 -1.29 -33.36 -16.84
CA ARG A 413 -2.33 -32.70 -16.07
C ARG A 413 -2.75 -31.36 -16.67
N VAL A 414 -1.79 -30.55 -17.10
CA VAL A 414 -2.07 -29.26 -17.77
C VAL A 414 -2.83 -29.49 -19.07
N ALA A 415 -2.44 -30.47 -19.88
CA ALA A 415 -3.14 -30.82 -21.10
C ALA A 415 -4.59 -31.28 -20.86
N SER A 416 -4.86 -31.99 -19.76
CA SER A 416 -6.21 -32.52 -19.45
C SER A 416 -7.12 -31.49 -18.79
N GLU A 417 -6.61 -30.65 -17.87
CA GLU A 417 -7.44 -29.77 -17.02
C GLU A 417 -7.40 -28.29 -17.47
N TYR A 418 -6.34 -27.87 -18.20
CA TYR A 418 -6.08 -26.45 -18.51
C TYR A 418 -5.75 -26.21 -20.00
N ALA A 419 -6.13 -27.10 -20.90
CA ALA A 419 -5.87 -26.96 -22.33
C ALA A 419 -6.28 -25.58 -22.86
N GLY A 420 -5.37 -24.92 -23.58
CA GLY A 420 -5.62 -23.59 -24.19
C GLY A 420 -5.64 -22.41 -23.22
N LYS A 421 -5.52 -22.64 -21.91
CA LYS A 421 -5.50 -21.57 -20.90
C LYS A 421 -4.07 -21.10 -20.67
N GLY A 422 -3.90 -19.79 -20.42
CA GLY A 422 -2.66 -19.25 -19.86
C GLY A 422 -2.59 -19.50 -18.36
N LEU A 423 -1.48 -20.00 -17.87
CA LEU A 423 -1.30 -20.29 -16.46
C LEU A 423 -0.44 -19.23 -15.78
N PHE A 424 -0.76 -18.91 -14.53
CA PHE A 424 0.14 -18.25 -13.62
C PHE A 424 0.94 -19.30 -12.86
N VAL A 425 2.26 -19.24 -12.96
CA VAL A 425 3.17 -20.10 -12.20
C VAL A 425 3.66 -19.29 -11.01
N ARG A 426 3.20 -19.65 -9.81
CA ARG A 426 3.28 -18.79 -8.61
C ARG A 426 4.07 -19.46 -7.49
N SER A 427 4.86 -18.69 -6.80
CA SER A 427 5.54 -19.09 -5.57
C SER A 427 4.53 -19.40 -4.46
N SER A 428 4.81 -20.42 -3.66
CA SER A 428 4.10 -20.71 -2.42
C SER A 428 5.10 -21.35 -1.43
N SER A 429 5.81 -20.49 -0.69
CA SER A 429 6.86 -20.91 0.24
C SER A 429 6.33 -21.16 1.66
N ASN A 430 7.06 -21.95 2.45
CA ASN A 430 6.83 -22.05 3.89
C ASN A 430 7.36 -20.86 4.69
N SER A 431 7.99 -19.88 4.03
CA SER A 431 8.49 -18.64 4.65
C SER A 431 7.64 -17.39 4.33
N GLU A 432 6.53 -17.50 3.59
CA GLU A 432 5.75 -16.31 3.18
C GLU A 432 4.95 -15.68 4.33
N ASP A 433 4.45 -16.48 5.28
CA ASP A 433 3.51 -16.04 6.33
C ASP A 433 4.04 -16.37 7.74
N LEU A 434 5.29 -16.06 8.02
CA LEU A 434 5.90 -16.28 9.33
C LEU A 434 5.60 -15.11 10.29
N PRO A 435 5.56 -15.35 11.61
CA PRO A 435 5.48 -14.27 12.59
C PRO A 435 6.61 -13.25 12.38
N ASN A 436 6.28 -11.98 12.31
CA ASN A 436 7.22 -10.87 12.09
C ASN A 436 8.03 -10.91 10.77
N PHE A 437 7.61 -11.74 9.81
CA PHE A 437 8.21 -11.80 8.48
C PHE A 437 7.13 -11.86 7.42
N SER A 438 7.17 -10.93 6.48
CA SER A 438 6.29 -10.94 5.29
C SER A 438 7.13 -11.20 4.05
N GLY A 439 6.86 -12.32 3.39
CA GLY A 439 7.47 -12.69 2.10
C GLY A 439 6.82 -12.03 0.89
N ALA A 440 5.98 -11.01 1.11
CA ALA A 440 5.26 -10.35 0.03
C ALA A 440 6.19 -9.71 -1.00
N GLY A 441 5.99 -10.02 -2.26
CA GLY A 441 6.76 -9.44 -3.36
C GLY A 441 8.21 -9.90 -3.47
N LEU A 442 8.67 -10.78 -2.59
CA LEU A 442 10.06 -11.28 -2.59
C LEU A 442 10.31 -12.39 -3.61
N TYR A 443 9.27 -13.12 -4.01
CA TYR A 443 9.36 -14.29 -4.88
C TYR A 443 8.67 -14.06 -6.23
N THR A 444 9.16 -14.77 -7.24
CA THR A 444 8.70 -14.59 -8.62
C THR A 444 7.35 -15.26 -8.87
N THR A 445 6.53 -14.57 -9.66
CA THR A 445 5.35 -15.12 -10.34
C THR A 445 5.55 -14.95 -11.83
N VAL A 446 5.35 -16.01 -12.62
CA VAL A 446 5.41 -15.96 -14.09
C VAL A 446 3.97 -15.98 -14.63
N PRO A 447 3.51 -14.88 -15.25
CA PRO A 447 2.13 -14.77 -15.70
C PRO A 447 1.92 -15.35 -17.08
N ASN A 448 0.70 -15.82 -17.36
CA ASN A 448 0.22 -16.25 -18.67
C ASN A 448 1.20 -17.18 -19.42
N VAL A 449 1.69 -18.19 -18.70
CA VAL A 449 2.59 -19.19 -19.28
C VAL A 449 1.81 -20.09 -20.24
N ARG A 450 2.32 -20.24 -21.44
CA ARG A 450 1.76 -21.07 -22.52
C ARG A 450 2.87 -21.92 -23.13
N GLY A 451 2.57 -23.20 -23.39
CA GLY A 451 3.55 -24.14 -23.94
C GLY A 451 4.36 -24.89 -22.89
N ASP A 452 4.78 -26.08 -23.27
CA ASP A 452 5.36 -27.08 -22.35
C ASP A 452 6.73 -26.66 -21.81
N GLU A 453 7.61 -26.22 -22.69
CA GLU A 453 8.98 -25.80 -22.29
C GLU A 453 8.91 -24.53 -21.43
N GLN A 454 8.11 -23.54 -21.83
CA GLN A 454 7.91 -22.32 -21.05
C GLN A 454 7.36 -22.60 -19.66
N LEU A 455 6.53 -23.66 -19.51
CA LEU A 455 6.00 -24.05 -18.22
C LEU A 455 7.08 -24.62 -17.31
N ILE A 456 7.95 -25.49 -17.84
CA ILE A 456 9.06 -26.05 -17.07
C ILE A 456 10.06 -24.96 -16.67
N ASP A 457 10.39 -24.05 -17.58
CA ASP A 457 11.26 -22.93 -17.29
C ASP A 457 10.66 -21.98 -16.25
N ALA A 458 9.35 -21.75 -16.30
CA ALA A 458 8.65 -20.95 -15.29
C ALA A 458 8.68 -21.61 -13.90
N ILE A 459 8.54 -22.93 -13.81
CA ILE A 459 8.66 -23.66 -12.54
C ILE A 459 10.08 -23.51 -11.98
N LYS A 460 11.11 -23.70 -12.79
CA LYS A 460 12.51 -23.53 -12.36
C LYS A 460 12.80 -22.09 -11.93
N LYS A 461 12.29 -21.08 -12.65
CA LYS A 461 12.38 -19.65 -12.26
C LYS A 461 11.73 -19.38 -10.91
N VAL A 462 10.57 -19.97 -10.65
CA VAL A 462 9.90 -19.82 -9.35
C VAL A 462 10.74 -20.48 -8.25
N TRP A 463 11.30 -21.67 -8.47
CA TRP A 463 12.21 -22.30 -7.52
C TRP A 463 13.48 -21.46 -7.29
N ALA A 464 14.08 -20.92 -8.34
CA ALA A 464 15.26 -20.07 -8.26
C ALA A 464 14.97 -18.78 -7.46
N SER A 465 13.74 -18.26 -7.50
CA SER A 465 13.37 -17.02 -6.82
C SER A 465 13.46 -17.10 -5.29
N LEU A 466 13.54 -18.30 -4.72
CA LEU A 466 13.84 -18.48 -3.30
C LEU A 466 15.19 -17.84 -2.92
N TRP A 467 16.09 -17.74 -3.90
CA TRP A 467 17.44 -17.18 -3.78
C TRP A 467 17.57 -15.79 -4.41
N ASN A 468 16.44 -15.05 -4.56
CA ASN A 468 16.51 -13.62 -4.86
C ASN A 468 17.25 -12.90 -3.72
N PHE A 469 18.06 -11.92 -4.08
CA PHE A 469 18.86 -11.19 -3.09
C PHE A 469 17.98 -10.58 -1.99
N GLU A 470 16.89 -9.92 -2.36
CA GLU A 470 15.96 -9.29 -1.43
C GLU A 470 15.27 -10.33 -0.52
N ALA A 471 14.96 -11.50 -1.07
CA ALA A 471 14.39 -12.61 -0.30
C ALA A 471 15.40 -13.19 0.69
N TYR A 472 16.66 -13.33 0.29
CA TYR A 472 17.74 -13.76 1.15
C TYR A 472 17.93 -12.79 2.32
N GLU A 473 18.15 -11.50 2.02
CA GLU A 473 18.38 -10.45 3.02
C GLU A 473 17.22 -10.32 4.01
N ALA A 474 15.97 -10.40 3.51
CA ALA A 474 14.79 -10.33 4.37
C ALA A 474 14.73 -11.51 5.36
N ARG A 475 15.07 -12.71 4.93
CA ARG A 475 15.13 -13.89 5.79
C ARG A 475 16.26 -13.81 6.80
N GLU A 476 17.44 -13.40 6.36
CA GLU A 476 18.61 -13.18 7.20
C GLU A 476 18.27 -12.23 8.34
N ARG A 477 17.71 -11.06 8.00
CA ARG A 477 17.28 -10.06 8.97
C ARG A 477 16.24 -10.58 9.96
N ALA A 478 15.33 -11.43 9.50
CA ALA A 478 14.28 -12.02 10.35
C ALA A 478 14.75 -13.23 11.15
N GLY A 479 15.99 -13.68 10.97
CA GLY A 479 16.54 -14.88 11.60
C GLY A 479 15.89 -16.17 11.14
N VAL A 480 15.51 -16.24 9.85
CA VAL A 480 14.88 -17.42 9.25
C VAL A 480 15.96 -18.35 8.68
N ALA A 481 16.01 -19.58 9.18
CA ALA A 481 16.98 -20.59 8.77
C ALA A 481 16.86 -20.92 7.28
N HIS A 482 17.85 -20.54 6.47
CA HIS A 482 17.88 -20.77 5.02
C HIS A 482 17.83 -22.25 4.63
N SER A 483 18.35 -23.14 5.46
CA SER A 483 18.34 -24.59 5.24
C SER A 483 16.95 -25.25 5.46
N LYS A 484 15.96 -24.50 5.98
CA LYS A 484 14.61 -24.99 6.30
C LYS A 484 13.52 -24.34 5.47
N ILE A 485 13.89 -23.68 4.39
CA ILE A 485 12.94 -23.06 3.47
C ILE A 485 12.79 -23.88 2.19
N PHE A 486 11.54 -23.99 1.77
CA PHE A 486 11.16 -24.75 0.58
C PHE A 486 10.16 -23.96 -0.25
N MET A 487 10.12 -24.26 -1.55
CA MET A 487 9.25 -23.60 -2.52
C MET A 487 8.34 -24.61 -3.19
N ALA A 488 7.05 -24.55 -2.88
CA ALA A 488 6.02 -25.17 -3.70
C ALA A 488 5.65 -24.24 -4.85
N VAL A 489 5.15 -24.82 -5.95
CA VAL A 489 4.75 -24.05 -7.13
C VAL A 489 3.28 -24.26 -7.39
N LEU A 490 2.50 -23.17 -7.30
CA LEU A 490 1.09 -23.15 -7.65
C LEU A 490 0.95 -22.82 -9.15
N LEU A 491 0.42 -23.79 -9.91
CA LEU A 491 -0.03 -23.57 -11.27
C LEU A 491 -1.51 -23.22 -11.23
N GLN A 492 -1.86 -21.98 -11.53
CA GLN A 492 -3.21 -21.46 -11.42
C GLN A 492 -3.71 -20.90 -12.75
N GLU A 493 -4.98 -21.12 -13.08
CA GLU A 493 -5.61 -20.51 -14.24
C GLU A 493 -5.48 -19.00 -14.18
N GLY A 494 -4.95 -18.41 -15.24
CA GLY A 494 -4.75 -16.97 -15.35
C GLY A 494 -6.06 -16.24 -15.70
N ILE A 495 -6.28 -15.12 -15.03
CA ILE A 495 -7.42 -14.24 -15.31
C ILE A 495 -6.90 -12.99 -16.02
N ASN A 496 -7.30 -12.80 -17.28
CA ASN A 496 -6.98 -11.57 -18.02
C ASN A 496 -7.94 -10.45 -17.60
N SER A 497 -7.66 -9.86 -16.45
CA SER A 497 -8.56 -8.96 -15.74
C SER A 497 -8.76 -7.61 -16.43
N GLU A 498 -9.97 -7.05 -16.32
CA GLU A 498 -10.31 -5.67 -16.68
C GLU A 498 -9.77 -4.70 -15.61
N SER A 499 -9.82 -5.11 -14.36
CA SER A 499 -9.19 -4.44 -13.23
C SER A 499 -8.76 -5.45 -12.16
N SER A 500 -7.79 -5.06 -11.35
CA SER A 500 -7.23 -5.91 -10.31
C SER A 500 -6.62 -5.06 -9.21
N GLY A 501 -6.26 -5.67 -8.12
CA GLY A 501 -5.62 -4.94 -7.04
C GLY A 501 -5.54 -5.70 -5.72
N VAL A 502 -5.37 -4.93 -4.66
CA VAL A 502 -5.26 -5.43 -3.30
C VAL A 502 -6.36 -4.80 -2.44
N MET A 503 -6.94 -5.56 -1.54
CA MET A 503 -7.80 -5.03 -0.49
C MET A 503 -7.34 -5.56 0.88
N ILE A 504 -7.32 -4.66 1.85
CA ILE A 504 -6.97 -4.96 3.23
C ILE A 504 -8.23 -4.78 4.09
N SER A 505 -8.57 -5.79 4.88
CA SER A 505 -9.82 -5.81 5.67
C SER A 505 -9.76 -4.95 6.94
N THR A 506 -8.79 -4.04 7.02
CA THR A 506 -8.61 -3.02 8.04
C THR A 506 -7.95 -1.78 7.41
N ASP A 507 -7.81 -0.69 8.17
CA ASP A 507 -7.00 0.45 7.73
C ASP A 507 -5.51 0.11 7.96
N PRO A 508 -4.69 -0.01 6.90
CA PRO A 508 -3.29 -0.35 7.07
C PRO A 508 -2.42 0.78 7.64
N PHE A 509 -2.96 2.00 7.74
CA PHE A 509 -2.24 3.21 8.14
C PHE A 509 -2.66 3.75 9.50
N ASP A 510 -3.86 3.36 9.97
CA ASP A 510 -4.43 3.83 11.22
C ASP A 510 -5.06 2.65 11.97
N ALA A 511 -4.33 2.10 12.93
CA ALA A 511 -4.78 0.97 13.75
C ALA A 511 -6.01 1.31 14.63
N GLU A 512 -6.29 2.59 14.89
CA GLU A 512 -7.47 3.02 15.63
C GLU A 512 -8.72 3.07 14.75
N ASN A 513 -8.57 3.16 13.44
CA ASN A 513 -9.65 3.21 12.46
C ASN A 513 -10.19 1.80 12.13
N LYS A 514 -10.65 1.10 13.16
CA LYS A 514 -11.07 -0.31 13.07
C LYS A 514 -12.29 -0.50 12.18
N GLY A 515 -12.26 -1.60 11.40
CA GLY A 515 -13.35 -2.05 10.55
C GLY A 515 -13.50 -1.28 9.23
N VAL A 516 -12.59 -0.38 8.92
CA VAL A 516 -12.47 0.23 7.60
C VAL A 516 -11.84 -0.81 6.66
N ILE A 517 -12.23 -0.79 5.40
CA ILE A 517 -11.60 -1.62 4.36
C ILE A 517 -10.88 -0.70 3.38
N TYR A 518 -9.61 -0.95 3.19
CA TYR A 518 -8.77 -0.27 2.22
C TYR A 518 -8.71 -1.07 0.92
N ILE A 519 -8.88 -0.41 -0.23
CA ILE A 519 -8.81 -1.02 -1.56
C ILE A 519 -7.86 -0.20 -2.43
N SER A 520 -6.89 -0.87 -3.04
CA SER A 520 -6.05 -0.33 -4.10
C SER A 520 -6.41 -1.04 -5.40
N ALA A 521 -6.67 -0.29 -6.46
CA ALA A 521 -7.15 -0.82 -7.73
C ALA A 521 -6.36 -0.26 -8.91
N LYS A 522 -6.06 -1.14 -9.87
CA LYS A 522 -5.43 -0.83 -11.16
C LYS A 522 -6.24 -1.43 -12.30
N ARG A 523 -6.11 -0.85 -13.48
CA ARG A 523 -6.65 -1.44 -14.71
C ARG A 523 -5.79 -2.60 -15.18
N GLY A 524 -6.42 -3.60 -15.80
CA GLY A 524 -5.74 -4.79 -16.29
C GLY A 524 -5.17 -5.67 -15.19
N LEU A 525 -4.02 -6.26 -15.46
CA LEU A 525 -3.34 -7.19 -14.55
C LEU A 525 -2.62 -6.46 -13.44
N GLY A 526 -2.77 -6.92 -12.20
CA GLY A 526 -2.11 -6.37 -11.00
C GLY A 526 -0.63 -6.74 -10.83
N ILE A 527 0.01 -7.21 -11.89
CA ILE A 527 1.42 -7.62 -11.85
C ILE A 527 2.29 -6.37 -11.80
N LYS A 528 3.28 -6.38 -10.93
CA LYS A 528 4.29 -5.33 -10.82
C LYS A 528 5.25 -5.39 -12.02
N VAL A 529 4.96 -4.70 -13.11
CA VAL A 529 5.87 -4.65 -14.28
C VAL A 529 6.53 -3.29 -14.47
N VAL A 530 5.97 -2.20 -13.95
CA VAL A 530 6.64 -0.89 -13.93
C VAL A 530 6.33 -0.23 -12.60
N GLU A 531 7.08 -0.54 -11.58
CA GLU A 531 6.96 0.11 -10.28
C GLU A 531 7.52 1.54 -10.35
N GLY A 532 6.75 2.49 -9.90
CA GLY A 532 7.28 3.78 -9.46
C GLY A 532 6.66 5.03 -10.05
N GLN A 533 5.96 4.99 -11.18
CA GLN A 533 5.48 6.23 -11.82
C GLN A 533 3.97 6.41 -11.88
N ARG A 534 3.15 5.41 -11.49
CA ARG A 534 1.71 5.46 -11.72
C ARG A 534 0.90 5.17 -10.45
N ILE A 535 0.09 6.12 -10.07
CA ILE A 535 -0.74 6.04 -8.86
C ILE A 535 -1.95 5.16 -9.14
N ALA A 536 -2.15 4.11 -8.34
CA ALA A 536 -3.36 3.29 -8.33
C ALA A 536 -4.55 4.07 -7.75
N GLU A 537 -5.77 3.70 -8.12
CA GLU A 537 -6.96 4.19 -7.43
C GLU A 537 -6.98 3.62 -6.02
N GLN A 538 -7.09 4.51 -5.01
CA GLN A 538 -7.10 4.14 -3.60
C GLN A 538 -8.42 4.55 -2.96
N ILE A 539 -9.02 3.63 -2.22
CA ILE A 539 -10.37 3.77 -1.69
C ILE A 539 -10.39 3.29 -0.23
N LEU A 540 -11.04 4.07 0.63
CA LEU A 540 -11.46 3.64 1.95
C LEU A 540 -12.97 3.42 1.97
N PHE A 541 -13.39 2.24 2.41
CA PHE A 541 -14.78 1.95 2.69
C PHE A 541 -15.01 1.92 4.22
N ARG A 542 -16.02 2.67 4.68
CA ARG A 542 -16.42 2.69 6.10
C ARG A 542 -17.74 1.94 6.28
N PRO A 543 -17.72 0.71 6.83
CA PRO A 543 -18.94 -0.12 6.95
C PRO A 543 -20.03 0.54 7.80
N ARG A 544 -19.66 1.21 8.91
CA ARG A 544 -20.64 1.85 9.83
C ARG A 544 -21.49 2.93 9.16
N SER A 545 -20.89 3.73 8.29
CA SER A 545 -21.59 4.80 7.55
C SER A 545 -21.97 4.39 6.14
N ASN A 546 -21.61 3.17 5.71
CA ASN A 546 -21.76 2.65 4.35
C ASN A 546 -21.19 3.62 3.28
N SER A 547 -20.12 4.33 3.63
CA SER A 547 -19.53 5.38 2.80
C SER A 547 -18.26 4.95 2.11
N ILE A 548 -18.11 5.38 0.86
CA ILE A 548 -16.92 5.23 0.04
C ILE A 548 -16.17 6.56 0.05
N LYS A 549 -14.90 6.55 0.43
CA LYS A 549 -14.00 7.68 0.31
C LYS A 549 -12.89 7.32 -0.67
N VAL A 550 -12.87 7.99 -1.81
CA VAL A 550 -11.76 7.86 -2.76
C VAL A 550 -10.60 8.74 -2.27
N LEU A 551 -9.45 8.14 -2.06
CA LEU A 551 -8.23 8.82 -1.61
C LEU A 551 -7.44 9.36 -2.80
N THR A 552 -7.29 8.51 -3.84
CA THR A 552 -6.61 8.88 -5.10
C THR A 552 -7.36 8.25 -6.27
N ARG A 553 -7.30 8.91 -7.43
CA ARG A 553 -7.72 8.33 -8.72
C ARG A 553 -6.52 7.77 -9.46
N SER A 554 -6.77 6.77 -10.31
CA SER A 554 -5.70 6.20 -11.14
C SER A 554 -5.09 7.26 -12.06
N ALA A 555 -3.76 7.28 -12.13
CA ALA A 555 -2.99 8.08 -13.08
C ALA A 555 -2.37 7.20 -14.18
N GLU A 556 -2.91 6.00 -14.38
CA GLU A 556 -2.42 5.07 -15.40
C GLU A 556 -2.81 5.55 -16.81
N ASP A 557 -1.87 5.50 -17.74
CA ASP A 557 -2.02 5.79 -19.15
C ASP A 557 -1.90 4.50 -20.01
N SER A 558 -1.60 3.37 -19.36
CA SER A 558 -1.54 2.05 -19.98
C SER A 558 -1.94 0.97 -18.97
N LEU A 559 -2.31 -0.19 -19.46
CA LEU A 559 -2.61 -1.39 -18.67
C LEU A 559 -1.84 -2.60 -19.19
N LEU A 560 -1.63 -3.57 -18.33
CA LEU A 560 -1.09 -4.88 -18.71
C LEU A 560 -2.24 -5.85 -19.03
N THR A 561 -2.08 -6.57 -20.12
CA THR A 561 -2.99 -7.63 -20.55
C THR A 561 -2.21 -8.86 -21.02
N PHE A 562 -2.87 -9.99 -21.19
CA PHE A 562 -2.22 -11.19 -21.74
C PHE A 562 -1.76 -10.96 -23.18
N ASP A 563 -0.54 -11.43 -23.48
CA ASP A 563 -0.15 -11.66 -24.87
C ASP A 563 -0.64 -13.04 -25.31
N GLU A 564 -1.07 -13.18 -26.57
CA GLU A 564 -1.59 -14.44 -27.10
C GLU A 564 -0.52 -15.54 -27.18
N LYS A 565 0.74 -15.14 -27.32
CA LYS A 565 1.90 -16.05 -27.38
C LYS A 565 2.42 -16.46 -26.00
N GLY A 566 1.84 -15.92 -24.93
CA GLY A 566 2.30 -16.08 -23.56
C GLY A 566 2.96 -14.82 -23.02
N GLY A 567 3.04 -14.72 -21.68
CA GLY A 567 3.47 -13.50 -21.01
C GLY A 567 2.44 -12.38 -21.07
N VAL A 568 2.89 -11.16 -20.87
CA VAL A 568 2.03 -9.97 -20.81
C VAL A 568 2.53 -8.89 -21.76
N LYS A 569 1.59 -8.07 -22.24
CA LYS A 569 1.90 -6.87 -23.04
C LYS A 569 1.22 -5.65 -22.45
N GLU A 570 1.81 -4.51 -22.68
CA GLU A 570 1.28 -3.21 -22.30
C GLU A 570 0.44 -2.64 -23.44
N VAL A 571 -0.75 -2.11 -23.10
CA VAL A 571 -1.63 -1.44 -24.04
C VAL A 571 -2.04 -0.08 -23.48
N PRO A 572 -2.14 0.97 -24.34
CA PRO A 572 -2.59 2.30 -23.90
C PRO A 572 -4.01 2.26 -23.34
N ILE A 573 -4.30 3.17 -22.41
CA ILE A 573 -5.65 3.38 -21.88
C ILE A 573 -6.18 4.70 -22.41
N GLU A 574 -7.36 4.63 -23.06
CA GLU A 574 -8.15 5.79 -23.38
C GLU A 574 -9.35 5.85 -22.43
N GLY A 575 -9.66 7.02 -21.89
CA GLY A 575 -10.89 7.26 -21.14
C GLY A 575 -10.76 7.65 -19.68
N ASP A 576 -11.79 7.38 -18.87
CA ASP A 576 -11.99 7.86 -17.51
C ASP A 576 -10.95 7.27 -16.52
N ARG A 577 -10.57 8.06 -15.52
CA ARG A 577 -9.64 7.67 -14.44
C ARG A 577 -10.29 6.83 -13.33
N VAL A 578 -11.56 6.54 -13.42
CA VAL A 578 -12.29 5.68 -12.49
C VAL A 578 -12.02 4.22 -12.82
N VAL A 579 -11.38 3.49 -11.92
CA VAL A 579 -11.11 2.05 -12.10
C VAL A 579 -12.28 1.22 -11.60
N LEU A 580 -12.87 1.59 -10.46
CA LEU A 580 -13.95 0.84 -9.83
C LEU A 580 -15.23 1.65 -9.72
N THR A 581 -16.36 1.01 -10.05
CA THR A 581 -17.70 1.54 -9.75
C THR A 581 -18.07 1.27 -8.29
N ASP A 582 -19.02 2.04 -7.76
CA ASP A 582 -19.53 1.86 -6.39
C ASP A 582 -20.06 0.43 -6.14
N ASP A 583 -20.68 -0.20 -7.14
CA ASP A 583 -21.17 -1.58 -7.04
C ASP A 583 -20.01 -2.57 -6.85
N VAL A 584 -18.96 -2.45 -7.68
CA VAL A 584 -17.79 -3.33 -7.58
C VAL A 584 -17.09 -3.14 -6.23
N ILE A 585 -16.93 -1.88 -5.76
CA ILE A 585 -16.36 -1.59 -4.44
C ILE A 585 -17.15 -2.29 -3.33
N ARG A 586 -18.49 -2.19 -3.33
CA ARG A 586 -19.35 -2.84 -2.33
C ARG A 586 -19.28 -4.36 -2.39
N ARG A 587 -19.13 -4.92 -3.58
CA ARG A 587 -18.95 -6.36 -3.77
C ARG A 587 -17.60 -6.82 -3.23
N LEU A 588 -16.50 -6.08 -3.49
CA LEU A 588 -15.18 -6.34 -2.91
C LEU A 588 -15.21 -6.26 -1.38
N VAL A 589 -15.92 -5.28 -0.82
CA VAL A 589 -16.10 -5.16 0.64
C VAL A 589 -16.82 -6.37 1.22
N ARG A 590 -17.88 -6.86 0.57
CA ARG A 590 -18.56 -8.10 1.00
C ARG A 590 -17.62 -9.30 0.94
N ALA A 591 -16.81 -9.39 -0.13
CA ALA A 591 -15.80 -10.43 -0.30
C ALA A 591 -14.75 -10.39 0.82
N ALA A 592 -14.17 -9.21 1.12
CA ALA A 592 -13.19 -9.02 2.19
C ALA A 592 -13.73 -9.48 3.54
N ASN A 593 -14.95 -9.06 3.90
CA ASN A 593 -15.59 -9.45 5.15
C ASN A 593 -15.91 -10.96 5.22
N ALA A 594 -16.29 -11.55 4.10
CA ALA A 594 -16.54 -12.99 4.03
C ALA A 594 -15.24 -13.79 4.21
N ILE A 595 -14.17 -13.42 3.51
CA ILE A 595 -12.85 -14.05 3.64
C ILE A 595 -12.28 -13.88 5.04
N LYS A 596 -12.39 -12.68 5.63
CA LYS A 596 -11.97 -12.43 7.01
C LYS A 596 -12.60 -13.41 8.00
N ARG A 597 -13.89 -13.75 7.83
CA ARG A 597 -14.58 -14.74 8.68
C ARG A 597 -14.03 -16.16 8.49
N VAL A 598 -13.64 -16.54 7.27
CA VAL A 598 -13.01 -17.86 7.01
C VAL A 598 -11.74 -18.03 7.84
N PHE A 599 -10.97 -16.96 8.04
CA PHE A 599 -9.72 -16.99 8.82
C PHE A 599 -9.90 -16.54 10.28
N GLY A 600 -11.05 -16.81 10.89
CA GLY A 600 -11.29 -16.55 12.31
C GLY A 600 -11.32 -15.06 12.66
N SER A 601 -11.85 -14.23 11.76
CA SER A 601 -11.97 -12.77 11.90
C SER A 601 -10.64 -12.00 12.03
N ARG A 602 -9.52 -12.64 11.68
CA ARG A 602 -8.22 -11.95 11.54
C ARG A 602 -8.22 -11.11 10.29
N ASP A 603 -7.63 -9.91 10.36
CA ASP A 603 -7.50 -9.04 9.20
C ASP A 603 -6.71 -9.71 8.09
N GLN A 604 -7.13 -9.45 6.85
CA GLN A 604 -6.62 -10.11 5.64
C GLN A 604 -6.09 -9.09 4.65
N ASP A 605 -5.01 -9.48 3.98
CA ASP A 605 -4.46 -8.89 2.77
C ASP A 605 -4.87 -9.80 1.61
N ILE A 606 -5.67 -9.27 0.67
CA ILE A 606 -6.36 -10.04 -0.36
C ILE A 606 -6.07 -9.45 -1.73
N GLU A 607 -5.47 -10.25 -2.61
CA GLU A 607 -5.34 -9.91 -4.02
C GLU A 607 -6.58 -10.38 -4.79
N TRP A 608 -7.10 -9.49 -5.62
CA TRP A 608 -8.31 -9.73 -6.39
C TRP A 608 -8.15 -9.31 -7.86
N ALA A 609 -8.98 -9.92 -8.70
CA ALA A 609 -9.16 -9.54 -10.09
C ALA A 609 -10.65 -9.43 -10.40
N TYR A 610 -11.00 -8.56 -11.35
CA TYR A 610 -12.36 -8.39 -11.83
C TYR A 610 -12.39 -8.55 -13.35
N MET A 611 -13.30 -9.38 -13.84
CA MET A 611 -13.48 -9.64 -15.26
C MET A 611 -14.93 -10.03 -15.53
N LYS A 612 -15.56 -9.41 -16.52
CA LYS A 612 -16.92 -9.73 -17.01
C LYS A 612 -17.95 -9.85 -15.88
N GLY A 613 -17.93 -8.90 -14.97
CA GLY A 613 -18.88 -8.87 -13.85
C GLY A 613 -18.55 -9.82 -12.68
N GLN A 614 -17.48 -10.60 -12.75
CA GLN A 614 -17.10 -11.57 -11.73
C GLN A 614 -15.87 -11.11 -10.95
N ILE A 615 -15.89 -11.27 -9.61
CA ILE A 615 -14.74 -11.08 -8.72
C ILE A 615 -14.02 -12.42 -8.56
N TYR A 616 -12.72 -12.38 -8.81
CA TYR A 616 -11.80 -13.49 -8.60
C TYR A 616 -10.86 -13.16 -7.43
N ILE A 617 -10.69 -14.11 -6.50
CA ILE A 617 -9.70 -14.01 -5.45
C ILE A 617 -8.49 -14.83 -5.84
N VAL A 618 -7.36 -14.16 -5.98
CA VAL A 618 -6.12 -14.79 -6.44
C VAL A 618 -5.08 -14.95 -5.32
N GLN A 619 -5.26 -14.29 -4.18
CA GLN A 619 -4.49 -14.52 -2.96
C GLN A 619 -5.27 -14.04 -1.74
N ALA A 620 -5.13 -14.73 -0.60
CA ALA A 620 -5.58 -14.28 0.71
C ALA A 620 -4.56 -14.70 1.77
N ARG A 621 -4.20 -13.78 2.65
CA ARG A 621 -3.26 -14.05 3.75
C ARG A 621 -3.56 -13.15 4.94
N PRO A 622 -3.16 -13.54 6.16
CA PRO A 622 -3.26 -12.64 7.31
C PRO A 622 -2.55 -11.32 7.05
N PHE A 623 -3.21 -10.21 7.35
CA PHE A 623 -2.58 -8.90 7.34
C PHE A 623 -1.72 -8.76 8.61
N ILE A 624 -0.44 -8.47 8.40
CA ILE A 624 0.50 -8.21 9.49
C ILE A 624 0.62 -6.69 9.59
N SER A 625 0.00 -6.09 10.60
CA SER A 625 0.26 -4.69 10.94
C SER A 625 1.70 -4.60 11.45
N GLY A 626 2.56 -3.85 10.80
CA GLY A 626 3.84 -3.48 11.39
C GLY A 626 3.55 -2.79 12.73
N GLY A 627 3.99 -3.41 13.84
CA GLY A 627 3.87 -2.90 15.19
C GLY A 627 4.69 -1.64 15.38
#